data_9ba06910d32b7cd1d9783690d8faf60c
#
_entry.id   9ba06910d32b7cd1d9783690d8faf60c
#
_cell.length_a   1.000
_cell.length_b   1.000
_cell.length_c   1.000
_cell.angle_alpha   90.00
_cell.angle_beta   90.00
_cell.angle_gamma   90.00
#
_symmetry.space_group_name_H-M   'P 1'
#
loop_
_entity.id
_entity.type
_entity.pdbx_description
1 polymer ?
#
loop_
_entity_poly.entity_id
_entity_poly.type
_entity_poly.pdbx_seq_one_letter_code
_entity_poly.pdbx_strand_id
1 'polypeptide(L)'
;MSKILIIDDDEELCELVSEYLSVEGFTTEAVHDGETGLQKALSDDYELAILDVMLPRKNGFDVLRELRKSSKLPVLMLTAKGDDMERIVGLEIGADDYLPKPFNPRELVARLRAVLRRVNDVDEKKPAAEAFTVDDIEVSLTGRTAKLDGTELNLTAVEFDLLVALLEQAGRIVKKEDLSQRVLDRRLSPFDRSLDMHVSNLRKKLGLREDESERIKTIRSVGYIYTVV
;
A
#
# COMPACT_ATOMS: atom_id res chain seq x y z
N MET A 1 -4.16 -20.12 -5.77
CA MET A 1 -3.29 -19.31 -6.67
C MET A 1 -3.83 -17.90 -6.64
N SER A 2 -2.98 -16.94 -6.34
CA SER A 2 -3.41 -15.53 -6.27
C SER A 2 -3.74 -15.01 -7.66
N LYS A 3 -4.94 -14.41 -7.79
CA LYS A 3 -5.44 -13.84 -9.05
C LYS A 3 -5.14 -12.35 -9.09
N ILE A 4 -4.39 -11.93 -10.11
CA ILE A 4 -3.91 -10.57 -10.32
C ILE A 4 -4.64 -9.94 -11.50
N LEU A 5 -5.21 -8.76 -11.30
CA LEU A 5 -5.77 -7.95 -12.38
C LEU A 5 -4.68 -7.04 -12.95
N ILE A 6 -4.52 -7.04 -14.28
CA ILE A 6 -3.62 -6.12 -14.99
C ILE A 6 -4.49 -5.13 -15.76
N ILE A 7 -4.27 -3.84 -15.53
CA ILE A 7 -5.00 -2.75 -16.18
C ILE A 7 -3.97 -1.86 -16.88
N ASP A 8 -3.74 -2.12 -18.15
CA ASP A 8 -2.70 -1.46 -18.97
C ASP A 8 -3.13 -1.53 -20.45
N ASP A 9 -3.02 -0.44 -21.20
CA ASP A 9 -3.40 -0.38 -22.60
C ASP A 9 -2.34 -0.96 -23.56
N ASP A 10 -1.13 -1.24 -23.05
CA ASP A 10 -0.08 -1.95 -23.76
C ASP A 10 -0.33 -3.47 -23.70
N GLU A 11 -1.04 -3.99 -24.72
CA GLU A 11 -1.38 -5.41 -24.81
C GLU A 11 -0.15 -6.32 -24.85
N GLU A 12 0.94 -5.92 -25.54
CA GLU A 12 2.18 -6.70 -25.61
C GLU A 12 2.84 -6.80 -24.23
N LEU A 13 2.88 -5.70 -23.49
CA LEU A 13 3.37 -5.70 -22.10
C LEU A 13 2.50 -6.59 -21.21
N CYS A 14 1.17 -6.53 -21.36
CA CYS A 14 0.23 -7.37 -20.60
C CYS A 14 0.49 -8.86 -20.85
N GLU A 15 0.71 -9.27 -22.10
CA GLU A 15 1.02 -10.66 -22.45
C GLU A 15 2.35 -11.11 -21.81
N LEU A 16 3.42 -10.33 -21.96
CA LEU A 16 4.74 -10.64 -21.39
C LEU A 16 4.69 -10.73 -19.85
N VAL A 17 3.98 -9.78 -19.20
CA VAL A 17 3.81 -9.80 -17.76
C VAL A 17 3.00 -11.01 -17.32
N SER A 18 1.93 -11.34 -18.03
CA SER A 18 1.08 -12.51 -17.72
C SER A 18 1.83 -13.82 -17.83
N GLU A 19 2.64 -14.01 -18.88
CA GLU A 19 3.48 -15.19 -19.04
C GLU A 19 4.48 -15.31 -17.89
N TYR A 20 5.16 -14.21 -17.54
CA TYR A 20 6.14 -14.22 -16.46
C TYR A 20 5.49 -14.51 -15.10
N LEU A 21 4.35 -13.88 -14.80
CA LEU A 21 3.61 -14.10 -13.56
C LEU A 21 3.04 -15.53 -13.46
N SER A 22 2.64 -16.13 -14.58
CA SER A 22 2.20 -17.53 -14.62
C SER A 22 3.30 -18.50 -14.17
N VAL A 23 4.55 -18.29 -14.64
CA VAL A 23 5.72 -19.09 -14.21
C VAL A 23 5.97 -18.92 -12.70
N GLU A 24 5.70 -17.75 -12.15
CA GLU A 24 5.86 -17.44 -10.74
C GLU A 24 4.68 -17.89 -9.86
N GLY A 25 3.67 -18.57 -10.45
CA GLY A 25 2.54 -19.20 -9.75
C GLY A 25 1.33 -18.29 -9.53
N PHE A 26 1.22 -17.17 -10.26
CA PHE A 26 0.07 -16.28 -10.27
C PHE A 26 -0.89 -16.60 -11.41
N THR A 27 -2.17 -16.30 -11.22
CA THR A 27 -3.17 -16.27 -12.30
C THR A 27 -3.43 -14.80 -12.65
N THR A 28 -3.49 -14.46 -13.92
CA THR A 28 -3.67 -13.07 -14.37
C THR A 28 -4.92 -12.92 -15.22
N GLU A 29 -5.49 -11.73 -15.18
CA GLU A 29 -6.51 -11.27 -16.13
C GLU A 29 -6.14 -9.85 -16.54
N ALA A 30 -6.07 -9.58 -17.86
CA ALA A 30 -5.71 -8.28 -18.39
C ALA A 30 -6.93 -7.56 -18.96
N VAL A 31 -6.97 -6.23 -18.79
CA VAL A 31 -7.92 -5.30 -19.42
C VAL A 31 -7.19 -4.03 -19.83
N HIS A 32 -7.67 -3.38 -20.88
CA HIS A 32 -6.90 -2.37 -21.62
C HIS A 32 -7.51 -0.97 -21.55
N ASP A 33 -8.38 -0.72 -20.57
CA ASP A 33 -8.93 0.61 -20.29
C ASP A 33 -9.37 0.77 -18.82
N GLY A 34 -9.41 2.01 -18.38
CA GLY A 34 -9.67 2.33 -16.98
C GLY A 34 -11.11 2.09 -16.53
N GLU A 35 -12.11 2.16 -17.41
CA GLU A 35 -13.51 1.92 -17.03
C GLU A 35 -13.75 0.43 -16.77
N THR A 36 -13.34 -0.43 -17.71
CA THR A 36 -13.41 -1.87 -17.55
C THR A 36 -12.54 -2.33 -16.37
N GLY A 37 -11.34 -1.73 -16.22
CA GLY A 37 -10.45 -1.98 -15.11
C GLY A 37 -11.09 -1.70 -13.75
N LEU A 38 -11.74 -0.56 -13.60
CA LEU A 38 -12.45 -0.22 -12.36
C LEU A 38 -13.58 -1.19 -12.05
N GLN A 39 -14.40 -1.54 -13.05
CA GLN A 39 -15.50 -2.49 -12.86
C GLN A 39 -15.00 -3.84 -12.36
N LYS A 40 -13.92 -4.36 -12.96
CA LYS A 40 -13.31 -5.62 -12.53
C LYS A 40 -12.65 -5.52 -11.15
N ALA A 41 -11.93 -4.44 -10.88
CA ALA A 41 -11.26 -4.22 -9.59
C ALA A 41 -12.25 -4.07 -8.42
N LEU A 42 -13.51 -3.74 -8.69
CA LEU A 42 -14.58 -3.68 -7.69
C LEU A 42 -15.24 -5.04 -7.44
N SER A 43 -14.97 -6.07 -8.26
CA SER A 43 -15.35 -7.45 -7.92
C SER A 43 -14.35 -8.01 -6.91
N ASP A 44 -14.83 -8.90 -6.03
CA ASP A 44 -13.97 -9.55 -5.01
C ASP A 44 -13.15 -10.72 -5.58
N ASP A 45 -12.90 -10.73 -6.90
CA ASP A 45 -12.23 -11.84 -7.58
C ASP A 45 -10.70 -11.75 -7.57
N TYR A 46 -10.13 -10.61 -7.24
CA TYR A 46 -8.69 -10.34 -7.34
C TYR A 46 -8.07 -10.06 -5.98
N GLU A 47 -6.83 -10.51 -5.80
CA GLU A 47 -6.04 -10.25 -4.59
C GLU A 47 -5.14 -9.00 -4.73
N LEU A 48 -4.88 -8.56 -5.97
CA LEU A 48 -4.11 -7.35 -6.26
C LEU A 48 -4.41 -6.87 -7.67
N ALA A 49 -4.35 -5.55 -7.89
CA ALA A 49 -4.36 -4.94 -9.21
C ALA A 49 -3.01 -4.29 -9.52
N ILE A 50 -2.51 -4.55 -10.73
CA ILE A 50 -1.45 -3.77 -11.38
C ILE A 50 -2.16 -2.73 -12.24
N LEU A 51 -1.87 -1.44 -12.04
CA LEU A 51 -2.61 -0.34 -12.64
C LEU A 51 -1.66 0.65 -13.31
N ASP A 52 -1.78 0.78 -14.62
CA ASP A 52 -1.07 1.84 -15.34
C ASP A 52 -1.71 3.21 -15.08
N VAL A 53 -0.89 4.26 -15.09
CA VAL A 53 -1.36 5.64 -14.98
C VAL A 53 -2.03 6.11 -16.26
N MET A 54 -1.41 5.82 -17.40
CA MET A 54 -1.81 6.33 -18.71
C MET A 54 -2.78 5.38 -19.41
N LEU A 55 -4.05 5.42 -19.03
CA LEU A 55 -5.09 4.56 -19.61
C LEU A 55 -6.09 5.36 -20.45
N PRO A 56 -6.63 4.76 -21.52
CA PRO A 56 -7.76 5.34 -22.26
C PRO A 56 -9.04 5.33 -21.42
N ARG A 57 -9.98 6.19 -21.78
CA ARG A 57 -11.31 6.41 -21.17
C ARG A 57 -11.24 6.98 -19.75
N LYS A 58 -10.53 6.35 -18.83
CA LYS A 58 -10.35 6.82 -17.45
C LYS A 58 -8.90 6.57 -17.04
N ASN A 59 -8.17 7.63 -16.64
CA ASN A 59 -6.77 7.48 -16.22
C ASN A 59 -6.65 6.70 -14.91
N GLY A 60 -5.46 6.11 -14.67
CA GLY A 60 -5.22 5.25 -13.52
C GLY A 60 -5.41 5.93 -12.16
N PHE A 61 -5.13 7.25 -12.05
CA PHE A 61 -5.37 7.97 -10.80
C PHE A 61 -6.86 8.11 -10.49
N ASP A 62 -7.71 8.30 -11.51
CA ASP A 62 -9.15 8.37 -11.33
C ASP A 62 -9.73 6.98 -11.02
N VAL A 63 -9.20 5.93 -11.66
CA VAL A 63 -9.52 4.54 -11.31
C VAL A 63 -9.21 4.27 -9.84
N LEU A 64 -7.99 4.58 -9.39
CA LEU A 64 -7.56 4.38 -8.00
C LEU A 64 -8.41 5.17 -7.02
N ARG A 65 -8.68 6.45 -7.32
CA ARG A 65 -9.51 7.31 -6.46
C ARG A 65 -10.92 6.77 -6.27
N GLU A 66 -11.53 6.26 -7.35
CA GLU A 66 -12.86 5.66 -7.25
C GLU A 66 -12.84 4.31 -6.54
N LEU A 67 -11.85 3.47 -6.83
CA LEU A 67 -11.67 2.19 -6.16
C LEU A 67 -11.57 2.37 -4.64
N ARG A 68 -10.81 3.34 -4.16
CA ARG A 68 -10.58 3.60 -2.73
C ARG A 68 -11.83 4.09 -1.98
N LYS A 69 -12.91 4.49 -2.67
CA LYS A 69 -14.19 4.81 -2.01
C LYS A 69 -14.89 3.58 -1.41
N SER A 70 -14.65 2.39 -1.97
CA SER A 70 -15.38 1.17 -1.60
C SER A 70 -14.54 -0.10 -1.50
N SER A 71 -13.27 -0.07 -1.92
CA SER A 71 -12.40 -1.26 -1.92
C SER A 71 -11.02 -0.97 -1.33
N LYS A 72 -10.52 -1.95 -0.58
CA LYS A 72 -9.15 -2.01 -0.05
C LYS A 72 -8.25 -2.90 -0.92
N LEU A 73 -8.69 -3.30 -2.12
CA LEU A 73 -7.88 -4.12 -3.04
C LEU A 73 -6.48 -3.51 -3.18
N PRO A 74 -5.42 -4.26 -2.92
CA PRO A 74 -4.06 -3.77 -3.08
C PRO A 74 -3.78 -3.34 -4.51
N VAL A 75 -3.11 -2.20 -4.69
CA VAL A 75 -2.80 -1.64 -6.01
C VAL A 75 -1.31 -1.33 -6.11
N LEU A 76 -0.66 -1.96 -7.08
CA LEU A 76 0.68 -1.59 -7.54
C LEU A 76 0.55 -0.72 -8.79
N MET A 77 0.93 0.55 -8.70
CA MET A 77 0.88 1.46 -9.85
C MET A 77 2.10 1.32 -10.76
N LEU A 78 1.86 1.29 -12.07
CA LEU A 78 2.90 1.46 -13.08
C LEU A 78 2.96 2.94 -13.49
N THR A 79 4.15 3.53 -13.48
CA THR A 79 4.35 4.96 -13.75
C THR A 79 5.42 5.17 -14.82
N ALA A 80 5.42 6.32 -15.48
CA ALA A 80 6.49 6.67 -16.41
C ALA A 80 7.83 6.86 -15.66
N LYS A 81 8.93 6.54 -16.33
CA LYS A 81 10.27 6.71 -15.75
C LYS A 81 10.58 8.19 -15.52
N GLY A 82 10.95 8.52 -14.29
CA GLY A 82 11.38 9.88 -13.91
C GLY A 82 10.24 10.82 -13.54
N ASP A 83 8.99 10.37 -13.54
CA ASP A 83 7.88 11.18 -13.05
C ASP A 83 7.67 10.97 -11.54
N ASP A 84 8.46 11.71 -10.76
CA ASP A 84 8.32 11.71 -9.31
C ASP A 84 6.95 12.26 -8.86
N MET A 85 6.30 13.09 -9.68
CA MET A 85 4.96 13.63 -9.37
C MET A 85 3.89 12.56 -9.50
N GLU A 86 3.89 11.77 -10.57
CA GLU A 86 2.95 10.65 -10.73
C GLU A 86 3.05 9.66 -9.57
N ARG A 87 4.28 9.34 -9.16
CA ARG A 87 4.53 8.45 -8.02
C ARG A 87 3.96 9.00 -6.72
N ILE A 88 4.21 10.29 -6.43
CA ILE A 88 3.70 10.96 -5.24
C ILE A 88 2.17 10.97 -5.26
N VAL A 89 1.56 11.39 -6.37
CA VAL A 89 0.11 11.45 -6.53
C VAL A 89 -0.54 10.08 -6.35
N GLY A 90 0.00 9.02 -6.97
CA GLY A 90 -0.52 7.66 -6.81
C GLY A 90 -0.52 7.18 -5.36
N LEU A 91 0.58 7.40 -4.65
CA LEU A 91 0.69 7.06 -3.24
C LEU A 91 -0.23 7.91 -2.35
N GLU A 92 -0.39 9.22 -2.66
CA GLU A 92 -1.33 10.10 -1.93
C GLU A 92 -2.79 9.65 -2.06
N ILE A 93 -3.18 9.13 -3.24
CA ILE A 93 -4.53 8.60 -3.49
C ILE A 93 -4.73 7.26 -2.76
N GLY A 94 -3.65 6.54 -2.45
CA GLY A 94 -3.72 5.29 -1.69
C GLY A 94 -3.25 4.05 -2.46
N ALA A 95 -2.32 4.17 -3.41
CA ALA A 95 -1.58 3.03 -3.94
C ALA A 95 -0.72 2.40 -2.84
N ASP A 96 -0.56 1.08 -2.90
CA ASP A 96 0.25 0.34 -1.91
C ASP A 96 1.74 0.35 -2.28
N ASP A 97 2.06 0.36 -3.57
CA ASP A 97 3.42 0.56 -4.09
C ASP A 97 3.35 1.08 -5.54
N TYR A 98 4.52 1.40 -6.11
CA TYR A 98 4.66 1.83 -7.50
C TYR A 98 5.87 1.16 -8.14
N LEU A 99 5.86 1.05 -9.47
CA LEU A 99 6.96 0.53 -10.26
C LEU A 99 7.11 1.35 -11.56
N PRO A 100 8.26 2.02 -11.79
CA PRO A 100 8.46 2.82 -13.01
C PRO A 100 8.71 1.93 -14.23
N LYS A 101 8.07 2.23 -15.36
CA LYS A 101 8.34 1.66 -16.68
C LYS A 101 9.60 2.32 -17.30
N PRO A 102 10.50 1.58 -17.97
CA PRO A 102 10.54 0.12 -18.06
C PRO A 102 11.10 -0.52 -16.79
N PHE A 103 10.55 -1.65 -16.40
CA PHE A 103 10.91 -2.36 -15.18
C PHE A 103 11.52 -3.75 -15.46
N ASN A 104 12.22 -4.26 -14.45
CA ASN A 104 12.66 -5.64 -14.47
C ASN A 104 11.52 -6.56 -13.99
N PRO A 105 11.15 -7.64 -14.72
CA PRO A 105 10.11 -8.56 -14.26
C PRO A 105 10.35 -9.16 -12.87
N ARG A 106 11.61 -9.38 -12.48
CA ARG A 106 11.95 -9.83 -11.11
C ARG A 106 11.59 -8.79 -10.05
N GLU A 107 11.75 -7.50 -10.35
CA GLU A 107 11.35 -6.41 -9.45
C GLU A 107 9.83 -6.35 -9.30
N LEU A 108 9.09 -6.50 -10.41
CA LEU A 108 7.63 -6.60 -10.38
C LEU A 108 7.17 -7.72 -9.43
N VAL A 109 7.69 -8.95 -9.60
CA VAL A 109 7.33 -10.10 -8.75
C VAL A 109 7.69 -9.85 -7.29
N ALA A 110 8.87 -9.29 -7.01
CA ALA A 110 9.28 -8.98 -5.64
C ALA A 110 8.30 -8.01 -4.97
N ARG A 111 7.86 -6.96 -5.68
CA ARG A 111 6.89 -5.99 -5.18
C ARG A 111 5.50 -6.60 -5.01
N LEU A 112 5.03 -7.38 -5.98
CA LEU A 112 3.76 -8.11 -5.87
C LEU A 112 3.72 -9.01 -4.64
N ARG A 113 4.77 -9.83 -4.45
CA ARG A 113 4.88 -10.70 -3.28
C ARG A 113 4.94 -9.93 -1.98
N ALA A 114 5.64 -8.79 -1.95
CA ALA A 114 5.71 -7.93 -0.78
C ALA A 114 4.34 -7.35 -0.42
N VAL A 115 3.55 -6.91 -1.41
CA VAL A 115 2.20 -6.39 -1.20
C VAL A 115 1.24 -7.51 -0.77
N LEU A 116 1.22 -8.66 -1.48
CA LEU A 116 0.34 -9.80 -1.17
C LEU A 116 0.63 -10.40 0.21
N ARG A 117 1.91 -10.50 0.61
CA ARG A 117 2.26 -10.99 1.94
C ARG A 117 1.62 -10.14 3.03
N ARG A 118 1.60 -8.81 2.90
CA ARG A 118 0.95 -7.90 3.87
C ARG A 118 -0.55 -8.17 4.03
N VAL A 119 -1.21 -8.64 2.98
CA VAL A 119 -2.64 -8.97 3.04
C VAL A 119 -2.88 -10.36 3.64
N ASN A 120 -1.99 -11.32 3.36
CA ASN A 120 -2.18 -12.73 3.67
C ASN A 120 -1.44 -13.21 4.94
N ASP A 121 -0.41 -12.47 5.42
CA ASP A 121 0.30 -12.83 6.64
C ASP A 121 -0.55 -12.53 7.89
N VAL A 122 -1.42 -13.47 8.18
CA VAL A 122 -1.74 -13.81 9.57
C VAL A 122 -0.52 -14.58 10.06
N ASP A 123 0.37 -13.91 10.74
CA ASP A 123 1.67 -14.42 11.18
C ASP A 123 1.48 -15.66 12.08
N GLU A 124 1.56 -16.89 11.51
CA GLU A 124 1.44 -18.17 12.22
C GLU A 124 2.54 -18.36 13.30
N LYS A 125 3.44 -17.39 13.49
CA LYS A 125 4.65 -17.58 14.29
C LYS A 125 4.79 -16.70 15.53
N LYS A 126 3.80 -15.88 15.90
CA LYS A 126 3.84 -15.17 17.19
C LYS A 126 2.54 -15.40 17.97
N PRO A 127 2.60 -15.92 19.20
CA PRO A 127 1.57 -15.71 20.20
C PRO A 127 1.74 -14.28 20.75
N ALA A 128 1.58 -13.28 19.91
CA ALA A 128 1.38 -11.91 20.35
C ALA A 128 -0.13 -11.73 20.56
N ALA A 129 -0.53 -10.88 21.49
CA ALA A 129 -1.92 -10.57 21.74
C ALA A 129 -2.64 -10.34 20.41
N GLU A 130 -3.74 -11.07 20.16
CA GLU A 130 -4.54 -10.95 18.92
C GLU A 130 -5.02 -9.51 18.68
N ALA A 131 -4.99 -8.68 19.74
CA ALA A 131 -5.31 -7.28 19.74
C ALA A 131 -4.52 -6.53 20.82
N PHE A 132 -4.24 -5.25 20.60
CA PHE A 132 -3.66 -4.36 21.60
C PHE A 132 -4.20 -2.94 21.43
N THR A 133 -4.06 -2.13 22.49
CA THR A 133 -4.52 -0.74 22.49
C THR A 133 -3.38 0.18 22.89
N VAL A 134 -3.24 1.30 22.21
CA VAL A 134 -2.32 2.38 22.57
C VAL A 134 -3.11 3.69 22.50
N ASP A 135 -3.19 4.40 23.63
CA ASP A 135 -4.05 5.57 23.81
C ASP A 135 -5.51 5.22 23.40
N ASP A 136 -6.05 5.90 22.41
CA ASP A 136 -7.40 5.75 21.84
C ASP A 136 -7.45 4.88 20.57
N ILE A 137 -6.34 4.22 20.22
CA ILE A 137 -6.25 3.34 19.06
C ILE A 137 -6.28 1.87 19.48
N GLU A 138 -7.31 1.16 19.03
CA GLU A 138 -7.44 -0.28 19.17
C GLU A 138 -6.99 -0.97 17.87
N VAL A 139 -6.12 -1.97 17.97
CA VAL A 139 -5.61 -2.73 16.81
C VAL A 139 -5.98 -4.19 16.97
N SER A 140 -6.58 -4.77 15.93
CA SER A 140 -6.74 -6.22 15.76
C SER A 140 -5.75 -6.71 14.71
N LEU A 141 -4.76 -7.50 15.12
CA LEU A 141 -3.76 -8.06 14.21
C LEU A 141 -4.36 -9.13 13.32
N THR A 142 -5.19 -10.00 13.88
CA THR A 142 -5.86 -11.09 13.15
C THR A 142 -6.85 -10.55 12.11
N GLY A 143 -7.64 -9.54 12.49
CA GLY A 143 -8.60 -8.89 11.58
C GLY A 143 -7.98 -7.86 10.66
N ARG A 144 -6.70 -7.50 10.85
CA ARG A 144 -6.03 -6.37 10.16
C ARG A 144 -6.87 -5.10 10.17
N THR A 145 -7.48 -4.80 11.29
CA THR A 145 -8.32 -3.61 11.48
C THR A 145 -7.78 -2.75 12.62
N ALA A 146 -8.01 -1.46 12.53
CA ALA A 146 -7.73 -0.51 13.60
C ALA A 146 -8.95 0.40 13.82
N LYS A 147 -9.19 0.76 15.07
CA LYS A 147 -10.23 1.71 15.45
C LYS A 147 -9.62 2.88 16.21
N LEU A 148 -10.12 4.06 15.96
CA LEU A 148 -9.83 5.28 16.69
C LEU A 148 -11.11 5.70 17.42
N ASP A 149 -11.08 5.78 18.73
CA ASP A 149 -12.28 6.06 19.56
C ASP A 149 -13.48 5.17 19.20
N GLY A 150 -13.24 3.87 18.98
CA GLY A 150 -14.26 2.89 18.60
C GLY A 150 -14.70 2.96 17.12
N THR A 151 -14.27 3.96 16.35
CA THR A 151 -14.59 4.11 14.91
C THR A 151 -13.53 3.44 14.05
N GLU A 152 -13.96 2.55 13.15
CA GLU A 152 -13.03 1.83 12.26
C GLU A 152 -12.31 2.78 11.30
N LEU A 153 -10.99 2.66 11.23
CA LEU A 153 -10.13 3.40 10.30
C LEU A 153 -10.08 2.67 8.94
N ASN A 154 -10.35 3.41 7.86
CA ASN A 154 -10.20 2.88 6.50
C ASN A 154 -8.73 2.95 6.06
N LEU A 155 -7.93 1.93 6.43
CA LEU A 155 -6.50 1.84 6.12
C LEU A 155 -6.26 0.90 4.95
N THR A 156 -5.27 1.24 4.10
CA THR A 156 -4.68 0.27 3.15
C THR A 156 -3.81 -0.72 3.92
N ALA A 157 -3.40 -1.83 3.25
CA ALA A 157 -2.54 -2.83 3.89
C ALA A 157 -1.22 -2.22 4.42
N VAL A 158 -0.61 -1.33 3.62
CA VAL A 158 0.63 -0.64 4.00
C VAL A 158 0.44 0.33 5.17
N GLU A 159 -0.64 1.08 5.16
CA GLU A 159 -0.96 2.01 6.26
C GLU A 159 -1.24 1.28 7.57
N PHE A 160 -1.90 0.13 7.50
CA PHE A 160 -2.12 -0.72 8.67
C PHE A 160 -0.80 -1.22 9.25
N ASP A 161 0.09 -1.78 8.42
CA ASP A 161 1.39 -2.28 8.87
C ASP A 161 2.27 -1.15 9.41
N LEU A 162 2.21 0.03 8.80
CA LEU A 162 2.89 1.22 9.28
C LEU A 162 2.38 1.66 10.67
N LEU A 163 1.05 1.68 10.84
CA LEU A 163 0.44 2.00 12.14
C LEU A 163 0.90 1.00 13.20
N VAL A 164 0.81 -0.31 12.93
CA VAL A 164 1.25 -1.36 13.85
C VAL A 164 2.72 -1.18 14.21
N ALA A 165 3.60 -0.96 13.22
CA ALA A 165 5.03 -0.80 13.46
C ALA A 165 5.35 0.41 14.36
N LEU A 166 4.59 1.48 14.23
CA LEU A 166 4.75 2.69 15.05
C LEU A 166 4.16 2.50 16.47
N LEU A 167 3.00 1.86 16.59
CA LEU A 167 2.34 1.63 17.88
C LEU A 167 3.09 0.63 18.77
N GLU A 168 3.68 -0.44 18.20
CA GLU A 168 4.54 -1.38 18.94
C GLU A 168 5.78 -0.70 19.53
N GLN A 169 6.20 0.43 18.97
CA GLN A 169 7.32 1.23 19.42
C GLN A 169 6.84 2.63 19.94
N ALA A 170 5.60 2.72 20.41
CA ALA A 170 5.04 3.97 20.89
C ALA A 170 5.97 4.66 21.92
N GLY A 171 6.15 5.96 21.79
CA GLY A 171 7.09 6.75 22.59
C GLY A 171 8.56 6.59 22.20
N ARG A 172 8.89 5.79 21.16
CA ARG A 172 10.26 5.60 20.68
C ARG A 172 10.38 5.99 19.21
N ILE A 173 11.59 6.43 18.82
CA ILE A 173 11.87 6.77 17.43
C ILE A 173 12.10 5.48 16.66
N VAL A 174 11.34 5.29 15.57
CA VAL A 174 11.56 4.21 14.59
C VAL A 174 12.24 4.81 13.37
N LYS A 175 13.39 4.24 12.98
CA LYS A 175 14.16 4.73 11.84
C LYS A 175 13.43 4.49 10.53
N LYS A 176 13.65 5.38 9.54
CA LYS A 176 13.05 5.24 8.21
C LYS A 176 13.45 3.93 7.54
N GLU A 177 14.70 3.54 7.67
CA GLU A 177 15.25 2.30 7.11
C GLU A 177 14.54 1.06 7.67
N ASP A 178 14.33 1.03 9.00
CA ASP A 178 13.66 -0.08 9.69
C ASP A 178 12.19 -0.17 9.29
N LEU A 179 11.49 0.98 9.21
CA LEU A 179 10.12 1.05 8.73
C LEU A 179 10.01 0.61 7.27
N SER A 180 10.91 1.07 6.41
CA SER A 180 10.89 0.67 5.00
C SER A 180 11.12 -0.82 4.84
N GLN A 181 12.10 -1.38 5.54
CA GLN A 181 12.36 -2.82 5.49
C GLN A 181 11.18 -3.63 6.01
N ARG A 182 10.56 -3.18 7.11
CA ARG A 182 9.43 -3.88 7.74
C ARG A 182 8.14 -3.74 6.94
N VAL A 183 7.83 -2.51 6.50
CA VAL A 183 6.53 -2.15 5.92
C VAL A 183 6.53 -2.27 4.39
N LEU A 184 7.61 -1.90 3.70
CA LEU A 184 7.71 -1.95 2.24
C LEU A 184 8.55 -3.13 1.73
N ASP A 185 9.20 -3.88 2.64
CA ASP A 185 10.10 -5.01 2.36
C ASP A 185 11.22 -4.66 1.36
N ARG A 186 11.71 -3.44 1.46
CA ARG A 186 12.80 -2.95 0.62
C ARG A 186 13.64 -1.90 1.33
N ARG A 187 14.87 -1.72 0.84
CA ARG A 187 15.72 -0.61 1.28
C ARG A 187 15.24 0.70 0.65
N LEU A 188 15.28 1.77 1.43
CA LEU A 188 15.03 3.11 0.90
C LEU A 188 16.14 3.49 -0.10
N SER A 189 15.76 3.95 -1.28
CA SER A 189 16.66 4.68 -2.15
C SER A 189 16.68 6.16 -1.75
N PRO A 190 17.73 6.94 -2.08
CA PRO A 190 17.89 8.33 -1.64
C PRO A 190 16.73 9.27 -2.02
N PHE A 191 15.97 8.92 -3.06
CA PHE A 191 14.84 9.73 -3.58
C PHE A 191 13.49 9.03 -3.39
N ASP A 192 13.46 7.90 -2.67
CA ASP A 192 12.20 7.17 -2.42
C ASP A 192 11.38 7.89 -1.34
N ARG A 193 10.25 8.46 -1.75
CA ARG A 193 9.31 9.16 -0.89
C ARG A 193 8.14 8.30 -0.43
N SER A 194 8.09 7.01 -0.80
CA SER A 194 6.94 6.14 -0.54
C SER A 194 6.56 6.12 0.94
N LEU A 195 7.54 5.89 1.81
CA LEU A 195 7.30 5.86 3.25
C LEU A 195 6.75 7.19 3.76
N ASP A 196 7.31 8.31 3.30
CA ASP A 196 6.86 9.66 3.70
C ASP A 196 5.40 9.89 3.28
N MET A 197 5.00 9.39 2.11
CA MET A 197 3.62 9.51 1.61
C MET A 197 2.66 8.64 2.42
N HIS A 198 3.01 7.38 2.71
CA HIS A 198 2.18 6.52 3.57
C HIS A 198 2.03 7.11 4.98
N VAL A 199 3.10 7.69 5.55
CA VAL A 199 3.00 8.42 6.84
C VAL A 199 2.07 9.62 6.73
N SER A 200 2.14 10.39 5.63
CA SER A 200 1.26 11.53 5.40
C SER A 200 -0.21 11.10 5.33
N ASN A 201 -0.51 10.03 4.60
CA ASN A 201 -1.87 9.50 4.51
C ASN A 201 -2.38 8.97 5.84
N LEU A 202 -1.53 8.25 6.56
CA LEU A 202 -1.88 7.74 7.89
C LEU A 202 -2.18 8.89 8.86
N ARG A 203 -1.39 9.97 8.84
CA ARG A 203 -1.68 11.18 9.64
C ARG A 203 -3.03 11.79 9.31
N LYS A 204 -3.39 11.90 8.02
CA LYS A 204 -4.69 12.43 7.59
C LYS A 204 -5.85 11.60 8.14
N LYS A 205 -5.68 10.27 8.19
CA LYS A 205 -6.71 9.34 8.69
C LYS A 205 -6.81 9.31 10.21
N LEU A 206 -5.69 9.45 10.90
CA LEU A 206 -5.65 9.51 12.37
C LEU A 206 -6.11 10.88 12.93
N GLY A 207 -5.95 11.95 12.16
CA GLY A 207 -6.23 13.31 12.65
C GLY A 207 -5.29 13.76 13.76
N LEU A 208 -5.62 14.89 14.35
CA LEU A 208 -4.97 15.42 15.56
C LEU A 208 -5.62 14.85 16.81
N ARG A 209 -4.95 14.93 17.97
CA ARG A 209 -5.56 14.68 19.27
C ARG A 209 -6.47 15.84 19.68
N GLU A 210 -7.19 15.69 20.77
CA GLU A 210 -8.06 16.73 21.35
C GLU A 210 -7.27 18.00 21.72
N ASP A 211 -6.00 17.86 22.09
CA ASP A 211 -5.07 18.96 22.40
C ASP A 211 -4.39 19.56 21.17
N GLU A 212 -4.88 19.22 19.96
CA GLU A 212 -4.31 19.60 18.66
C GLU A 212 -2.90 19.07 18.40
N SER A 213 -2.40 18.15 19.20
CA SER A 213 -1.07 17.54 18.98
C SER A 213 -1.07 16.48 17.88
N GLU A 214 0.05 16.36 17.17
CA GLU A 214 0.26 15.30 16.18
C GLU A 214 0.51 13.95 16.85
N ARG A 215 -0.21 12.91 16.43
CA ARG A 215 -0.01 11.52 16.88
C ARG A 215 1.31 10.94 16.38
N ILE A 216 1.70 11.28 15.16
CA ILE A 216 2.95 10.83 14.54
C ILE A 216 3.82 12.07 14.26
N LYS A 217 4.97 12.18 14.89
CA LYS A 217 5.94 13.26 14.63
C LYS A 217 7.10 12.78 13.78
N THR A 218 7.60 13.67 12.91
CA THR A 218 8.79 13.42 12.11
C THR A 218 10.04 13.86 12.89
N ILE A 219 11.00 12.96 13.07
CA ILE A 219 12.33 13.29 13.55
C ILE A 219 13.23 13.42 12.33
N ARG A 220 13.59 14.67 12.00
CA ARG A 220 14.33 15.00 10.78
C ARG A 220 15.58 14.13 10.65
N SER A 221 15.81 13.61 9.45
CA SER A 221 16.94 12.75 9.08
C SER A 221 17.06 11.44 9.86
N VAL A 222 16.10 11.07 10.71
CA VAL A 222 16.11 9.84 11.51
C VAL A 222 14.91 8.95 11.21
N GLY A 223 13.69 9.43 11.45
CA GLY A 223 12.52 8.57 11.32
C GLY A 223 11.24 9.22 11.85
N TYR A 224 10.39 8.39 12.41
CA TYR A 224 9.10 8.78 12.95
C TYR A 224 8.92 8.28 14.38
N ILE A 225 8.08 8.95 15.12
CA ILE A 225 7.68 8.55 16.47
C ILE A 225 6.17 8.69 16.60
N TYR A 226 5.50 7.65 17.09
CA TYR A 226 4.15 7.77 17.62
C TYR A 226 4.25 8.34 19.03
N THR A 227 3.66 9.49 19.24
CA THR A 227 3.68 10.17 20.57
C THR A 227 2.61 9.57 21.45
N VAL A 228 2.95 9.22 22.69
CA VAL A 228 1.99 8.81 23.72
C VAL A 228 1.67 9.99 24.64
N VAL A 229 0.47 9.98 25.25
CA VAL A 229 0.05 11.00 26.24
C VAL A 229 0.50 10.58 27.62
#